data_876885051afa5908ab9f86f075f8c9d0
#
_entry.id   876885051afa5908ab9f86f075f8c9d0
#
_cell.length_a   1.000
_cell.length_b   1.000
_cell.length_c   1.000
_cell.angle_alpha   90.00
_cell.angle_beta   90.00
_cell.angle_gamma   90.00
#
_symmetry.space_group_name_H-M   'P 1'
#
loop_
_entity.id
_entity.type
_entity.pdbx_description
1 polymer ?
#
loop_
_entity_poly.entity_id
_entity_poly.type
_entity_poly.pdbx_seq_one_letter_code
_entity_poly.pdbx_strand_id
1 'polypeptide(L)' 'NGEKRYFQVCYLLASPETEKREFSPLYQIQDNWPKYVLSLDPILRPRDGIAHENLVSFLLQDT' A
#
# COMPACT_ATOMS: atom_id res chain seq x y z
N ASN A 1 4.41 -3.24 20.83
CA ASN A 1 5.55 -2.41 20.99
C ASN A 1 5.46 -0.98 20.49
N GLY A 2 4.30 -0.45 20.18
CA GLY A 2 4.16 0.92 19.73
C GLY A 2 4.50 1.18 18.27
N GLU A 3 4.91 0.19 17.53
CA GLU A 3 5.11 0.35 16.09
C GLU A 3 3.77 0.40 15.38
N LYS A 4 3.68 1.30 14.41
CA LYS A 4 2.49 1.43 13.58
C LYS A 4 2.82 1.16 12.13
N ARG A 5 1.86 0.60 11.42
CA ARG A 5 1.93 0.44 9.98
C ARG A 5 0.57 0.78 9.42
N TYR A 6 0.55 1.45 8.30
CA TYR A 6 -0.69 1.84 7.66
C TYR A 6 -0.86 1.05 6.37
N PHE A 7 -2.05 0.51 6.17
CA PHE A 7 -2.34 -0.29 4.99
C PHE A 7 -3.58 0.22 4.31
N GLN A 8 -3.50 0.34 3.00
CA GLN A 8 -4.66 0.57 2.15
C GLN A 8 -4.79 -0.65 1.26
N VAL A 9 -5.91 -1.34 1.36
CA VAL A 9 -6.12 -2.58 0.60
C VAL A 9 -7.10 -2.31 -0.52
N CYS A 10 -6.72 -2.68 -1.74
CA CYS A 10 -7.62 -2.58 -2.89
C CYS A 10 -7.45 -3.82 -3.75
N TYR A 11 -8.41 -4.01 -4.67
CA TYR A 11 -8.37 -5.19 -5.51
C TYR A 11 -7.29 -5.06 -6.59
N LEU A 12 -7.39 -4.03 -7.41
CA LEU A 12 -6.43 -3.74 -8.46
C LEU A 12 -6.23 -2.23 -8.60
N LEU A 13 -5.00 -1.83 -8.89
CA LEU A 13 -4.69 -0.45 -9.26
C LEU A 13 -4.77 -0.34 -10.78
N ALA A 14 -5.96 -0.44 -11.34
CA ALA A 14 -6.14 -0.65 -12.77
C ALA A 14 -5.83 0.56 -13.64
N SER A 15 -5.77 1.76 -13.06
CA SER A 15 -5.53 2.99 -13.82
C SER A 15 -4.80 4.00 -12.95
N PRO A 16 -4.18 5.03 -13.55
CA PRO A 16 -3.57 6.11 -12.77
C PRO A 16 -4.54 6.79 -11.83
N GLU A 17 -5.81 6.90 -12.20
CA GLU A 17 -6.82 7.51 -11.34
C GLU A 17 -7.10 6.65 -10.11
N THR A 18 -7.23 5.36 -10.29
CA THR A 18 -7.42 4.42 -9.19
C THR A 18 -6.21 4.43 -8.28
N GLU A 19 -5.01 4.41 -8.87
CA GLU A 19 -3.77 4.46 -8.12
C GLU A 19 -3.72 5.71 -7.24
N LYS A 20 -4.00 6.87 -7.81
CA LYS A 20 -4.02 8.12 -7.07
C LYS A 20 -5.03 8.08 -5.93
N ARG A 21 -6.21 7.56 -6.20
CA ARG A 21 -7.29 7.46 -5.20
C ARG A 21 -6.90 6.55 -4.03
N GLU A 22 -6.27 5.42 -4.33
CA GLU A 22 -5.91 4.46 -3.28
C GLU A 22 -4.70 4.90 -2.47
N PHE A 23 -3.78 5.64 -3.06
CA PHE A 23 -2.64 6.16 -2.33
C PHE A 23 -2.96 7.42 -1.53
N SER A 24 -3.96 8.19 -1.94
CA SER A 24 -4.28 9.48 -1.32
C SER A 24 -4.48 9.45 0.19
N PRO A 25 -5.23 8.49 0.74
CA PRO A 25 -5.42 8.48 2.20
C PRO A 25 -4.11 8.39 2.96
N LEU A 26 -3.12 7.69 2.40
CA LEU A 26 -1.83 7.52 3.07
C LEU A 26 -1.00 8.80 3.01
N TYR A 27 -1.16 9.60 1.97
CA TYR A 27 -0.46 10.88 1.88
C TYR A 27 -0.89 11.86 2.96
N GLN A 28 -2.11 11.72 3.47
CA GLN A 28 -2.62 12.62 4.49
C GLN A 28 -2.12 12.28 5.88
N ILE A 29 -1.49 11.14 6.05
CA ILE A 29 -0.93 10.71 7.33
C ILE A 29 0.48 11.30 7.42
N GLN A 30 0.67 12.25 8.32
CA GLN A 30 1.92 13.01 8.41
C GLN A 30 2.84 12.50 9.51
N ASP A 31 3.15 11.22 9.45
CA ASP A 31 4.13 10.64 10.36
C ASP A 31 5.13 9.81 9.56
N ASN A 32 6.11 9.24 10.26
CA ASN A 32 7.19 8.50 9.62
C ASN A 32 7.00 6.98 9.67
N TRP A 33 5.83 6.52 10.08
CA TRP A 33 5.57 5.09 10.13
C TRP A 33 5.39 4.51 8.72
N PRO A 34 5.77 3.25 8.52
CA PRO A 34 5.63 2.63 7.21
C PRO A 34 4.19 2.63 6.69
N LYS A 35 4.05 2.88 5.40
CA LYS A 35 2.75 2.93 4.74
C LYS A 35 2.79 2.03 3.52
N TYR A 36 1.74 1.24 3.34
CA TYR A 36 1.67 0.22 2.31
C TYR A 36 0.35 0.28 1.58
N VAL A 37 0.40 0.06 0.27
CA VAL A 37 -0.79 -0.27 -0.52
C VAL A 37 -0.68 -1.74 -0.88
N LEU A 38 -1.72 -2.50 -0.59
CA LEU A 38 -1.78 -3.93 -0.88
C LEU A 38 -2.82 -4.17 -1.95
N SER A 39 -2.44 -4.89 -3.01
CA SER A 39 -3.36 -5.20 -4.09
C SER A 39 -3.00 -6.52 -4.73
N LEU A 40 -3.78 -6.96 -5.69
CA LEU A 40 -3.53 -8.19 -6.43
C LEU A 40 -2.83 -7.94 -7.76
N ASP A 41 -2.31 -6.72 -7.97
CA ASP A 41 -1.58 -6.41 -9.18
C ASP A 41 -0.31 -7.24 -9.32
N PRO A 42 -0.01 -7.75 -10.51
CA PRO A 42 1.23 -8.48 -10.72
C PRO A 42 2.46 -7.58 -10.78
N ILE A 43 2.28 -6.30 -11.09
CA ILE A 43 3.38 -5.35 -11.18
C ILE A 43 3.25 -4.36 -10.02
N LEU A 44 4.30 -4.25 -9.21
CA LEU A 44 4.30 -3.38 -8.04
C LEU A 44 4.72 -1.97 -8.43
N ARG A 45 4.02 -0.96 -7.90
CA ARG A 45 4.23 0.45 -8.24
C ARG A 45 4.33 1.32 -6.98
N PRO A 46 5.41 1.14 -6.19
CA PRO A 46 5.59 2.01 -5.04
C PRO A 46 5.79 3.45 -5.48
N ARG A 47 5.36 4.40 -4.65
CA ARG A 47 5.52 5.82 -4.98
C ARG A 47 5.57 6.66 -3.72
N ASP A 48 6.38 7.71 -3.77
CA ASP A 48 6.46 8.74 -2.72
C ASP A 48 6.67 8.16 -1.33
N GLY A 49 7.51 7.14 -1.22
CA GLY A 49 7.81 6.53 0.07
C GLY A 49 6.77 5.56 0.58
N ILE A 50 5.71 5.33 -0.18
CA ILE A 50 4.67 4.35 0.16
C ILE A 50 4.95 3.07 -0.62
N ALA A 51 5.07 1.95 0.09
CA ALA A 51 5.35 0.67 -0.55
C ALA A 51 4.08 0.12 -1.21
N HIS A 52 4.27 -0.61 -2.28
CA HIS A 52 3.18 -1.33 -2.93
C HIS A 52 3.57 -2.80 -2.93
N GLU A 53 2.75 -3.64 -2.31
CA GLU A 53 3.02 -5.06 -2.16
C GLU A 53 1.84 -5.87 -2.69
N ASN A 54 2.14 -7.07 -3.17
CA ASN A 54 1.07 -7.99 -3.55
C ASN A 54 0.43 -8.54 -2.28
N LEU A 55 -0.89 -8.48 -2.21
CA LEU A 55 -1.63 -8.84 -1.01
C LEU A 55 -1.37 -10.30 -0.59
N VAL A 56 -1.40 -11.23 -1.55
CA VAL A 56 -1.19 -12.64 -1.23
C VAL A 56 0.23 -12.87 -0.72
N SER A 57 1.22 -12.31 -1.40
CA SER A 57 2.61 -12.44 -0.98
C SER A 57 2.82 -11.85 0.40
N PHE A 58 2.20 -10.71 0.67
CA PHE A 58 2.32 -10.06 1.97
C PHE A 58 1.77 -10.94 3.09
N LEU A 59 0.60 -11.53 2.87
CA LEU A 59 -0.01 -12.41 3.87
C LEU A 59 0.81 -13.65 4.12
N LEU A 60 1.46 -14.19 3.08
CA LEU A 60 2.29 -15.37 3.22
C LEU A 60 3.60 -15.08 3.95
N GLN A 61 4.11 -13.87 3.84
CA GLN A 61 5.32 -13.48 4.57
C GLN A 61 5.10 -13.45 6.07
N ASP A 62 3.88 -13.21 6.49
CA ASP A 62 3.56 -13.04 7.89
C ASP A 62 3.35 -14.35 8.62
N THR A 63 3.51 -15.45 7.91
CA THR A 63 3.43 -16.78 8.51
C THR A 63 4.84 -17.40 8.59
#